data_740ee112ac0aea2be682270399a4bd79
#
_entry.id   740ee112ac0aea2be682270399a4bd79
#
_cell.length_a   1.000
_cell.length_b   1.000
_cell.length_c   1.000
_cell.angle_alpha   90.00
_cell.angle_beta   90.00
_cell.angle_gamma   90.00
#
_symmetry.space_group_name_H-M   'P 1'
#
loop_
_entity.id
_entity.type
_entity.pdbx_description
1 polymer ?
#
loop_
_entity_poly.entity_id
_entity_poly.type
_entity_poly.pdbx_seq_one_letter_code
_entity_poly.pdbx_strand_id
1 'polypeptide(L)'
;MKRAFLAVLLTFVSHILYAQTKAETALTEYVNSPDDSYCLSVVDQMQNSDVTAFRLELTSQKWHDIVWRHELVVFIPNDLQHDEALLHISGGSVDTETNKPNLHGWDDKTIKTQAEIASRCKAVTAILWQVPRQPLFGGKYEDDLLAYTLFRFQTEQDYTWPLLFPMVKSVVKAMDAIEEFVTEKRNAMVDKFVLNGFSKRGWTTWMTAGSGDKRIVAIAPMVIDILNMRVNVPYQRHMFGDYSAMIGDYVKIGLTEELITPEGWNIVRMIDPYYYRHNYKMPKMVFLGSNDPYWTVDASKNYLNDIPGTTFTAYSVNAGHGLDSEAITSLEAFFYQSINGQKYPQMDYKVAESADGITLQFKADKKLLEGVDIWEAISENKDFRKCEFKPTKIDGVAHSKRFKVGVDYPQSGYKAFVVILKYRHPSKPNATYNITTRMYTADSDELFDEAFVSTLQSPEK
;
A
#
# COMPACT_ATOMS: atom_id res chain seq x y z
N MET A 1 39.05 -71.36 19.05
CA MET A 1 39.09 -69.94 18.64
C MET A 1 37.73 -69.54 18.08
N LYS A 2 36.89 -68.91 18.91
CA LYS A 2 35.55 -68.44 18.51
C LYS A 2 35.67 -66.91 18.33
N ARG A 3 35.46 -66.40 17.12
CA ARG A 3 35.37 -64.98 16.85
C ARG A 3 33.91 -64.53 17.07
N ALA A 4 33.71 -63.69 18.06
CA ALA A 4 32.44 -62.99 18.25
C ALA A 4 32.38 -61.77 17.33
N PHE A 5 31.37 -61.71 16.47
CA PHE A 5 31.02 -60.53 15.69
C PHE A 5 30.12 -59.64 16.52
N LEU A 6 30.63 -58.46 16.86
CA LEU A 6 29.86 -57.40 17.49
C LEU A 6 29.19 -56.55 16.40
N ALA A 7 27.87 -56.71 16.21
CA ALA A 7 27.09 -55.89 15.34
C ALA A 7 26.76 -54.58 16.06
N VAL A 8 27.37 -53.48 15.66
CA VAL A 8 26.99 -52.14 16.15
C VAL A 8 25.82 -51.67 15.28
N LEU A 9 24.65 -51.65 15.90
CA LEU A 9 23.44 -51.03 15.33
C LEU A 9 23.54 -49.52 15.44
N LEU A 10 23.92 -48.86 14.34
CA LEU A 10 23.87 -47.38 14.21
C LEU A 10 22.42 -46.98 13.95
N THR A 11 21.69 -46.62 14.96
CA THR A 11 20.40 -45.93 14.86
C THR A 11 20.66 -44.49 14.41
N PHE A 12 20.45 -44.21 13.11
CA PHE A 12 20.31 -42.86 12.59
C PHE A 12 19.00 -42.26 13.14
N VAL A 13 19.07 -41.51 14.21
CA VAL A 13 17.98 -40.61 14.59
C VAL A 13 18.09 -39.39 13.67
N SER A 14 17.34 -39.39 12.59
CA SER A 14 17.12 -38.20 11.79
C SER A 14 16.36 -37.19 12.62
N HIS A 15 17.06 -36.28 13.29
CA HIS A 15 16.47 -35.07 13.82
C HIS A 15 16.07 -34.22 12.60
N ILE A 16 14.81 -34.24 12.27
CA ILE A 16 14.22 -33.21 11.43
C ILE A 16 14.31 -31.93 12.27
N LEU A 17 15.34 -31.14 12.03
CA LEU A 17 15.44 -29.78 12.52
C LEU A 17 14.31 -29.01 11.81
N TYR A 18 13.14 -28.92 12.45
CA TYR A 18 12.21 -27.86 12.10
C TYR A 18 12.95 -26.56 12.35
N ALA A 19 13.31 -25.85 11.28
CA ALA A 19 13.82 -24.52 11.41
C ALA A 19 12.75 -23.72 12.15
N GLN A 20 13.07 -23.18 13.32
CA GLN A 20 12.15 -22.32 14.05
C GLN A 20 11.85 -21.09 13.19
N THR A 21 10.57 -20.81 12.95
CA THR A 21 10.14 -19.61 12.23
C THR A 21 10.75 -18.38 12.87
N LYS A 22 11.36 -17.53 12.05
CA LYS A 22 11.95 -16.29 12.48
C LYS A 22 11.13 -15.11 11.95
N ALA A 23 11.24 -13.98 12.61
CA ALA A 23 10.53 -12.76 12.18
C ALA A 23 10.81 -12.41 10.70
N GLU A 24 12.03 -12.65 10.23
CA GLU A 24 12.47 -12.37 8.86
C GLU A 24 11.78 -13.21 7.79
N THR A 25 11.38 -14.43 8.13
CA THR A 25 10.79 -15.39 7.19
C THR A 25 9.32 -15.64 7.44
N ALA A 26 8.79 -15.18 8.58
CA ALA A 26 7.45 -15.50 9.06
C ALA A 26 6.34 -15.19 8.04
N LEU A 27 6.38 -14.03 7.38
CA LEU A 27 5.41 -13.69 6.33
C LEU A 27 5.46 -14.70 5.18
N THR A 28 6.65 -14.97 4.65
CA THR A 28 6.81 -15.86 3.48
C THR A 28 6.44 -17.30 3.83
N GLU A 29 6.84 -17.77 5.02
CA GLU A 29 6.47 -19.10 5.51
C GLU A 29 4.96 -19.24 5.68
N TYR A 30 4.31 -18.20 6.26
CA TYR A 30 2.85 -18.19 6.43
C TYR A 30 2.11 -18.21 5.09
N VAL A 31 2.48 -17.34 4.16
CA VAL A 31 1.83 -17.23 2.85
C VAL A 31 1.94 -18.54 2.07
N ASN A 32 3.11 -19.19 2.12
CA ASN A 32 3.38 -20.45 1.41
C ASN A 32 2.95 -21.70 2.20
N SER A 33 2.43 -21.57 3.42
CA SER A 33 1.98 -22.71 4.19
C SER A 33 0.81 -23.42 3.48
N PRO A 34 0.80 -24.76 3.41
CA PRO A 34 -0.30 -25.52 2.83
C PRO A 34 -1.63 -25.20 3.51
N ASP A 35 -2.70 -25.13 2.73
CA ASP A 35 -4.05 -24.90 3.22
C ASP A 35 -5.06 -25.54 2.25
N ASP A 36 -5.77 -26.55 2.73
CA ASP A 36 -6.72 -27.33 1.92
C ASP A 36 -8.13 -26.72 1.89
N SER A 37 -8.32 -25.52 2.51
CA SER A 37 -9.63 -24.87 2.59
C SER A 37 -9.97 -24.04 1.36
N TYR A 38 -9.00 -23.79 0.46
CA TYR A 38 -9.23 -23.00 -0.76
C TYR A 38 -10.42 -23.52 -1.55
N CYS A 39 -11.35 -22.64 -1.85
CA CYS A 39 -12.53 -22.95 -2.64
C CYS A 39 -13.02 -21.70 -3.37
N LEU A 40 -13.46 -21.86 -4.60
CA LEU A 40 -14.02 -20.81 -5.43
C LEU A 40 -15.37 -21.23 -5.97
N SER A 41 -16.37 -20.36 -5.86
CA SER A 41 -17.70 -20.60 -6.44
C SER A 41 -18.32 -19.32 -7.00
N VAL A 42 -19.06 -19.43 -8.10
CA VAL A 42 -19.79 -18.32 -8.70
C VAL A 42 -21.07 -18.10 -7.92
N VAL A 43 -21.32 -16.86 -7.47
CA VAL A 43 -22.54 -16.47 -6.78
C VAL A 43 -23.58 -15.93 -7.75
N ASP A 44 -23.21 -14.90 -8.52
CA ASP A 44 -24.02 -14.28 -9.57
C ASP A 44 -23.15 -13.53 -10.58
N GLN A 45 -23.77 -12.91 -11.57
CA GLN A 45 -23.09 -12.10 -12.57
C GLN A 45 -23.97 -10.95 -13.05
N MET A 46 -23.33 -9.88 -13.51
CA MET A 46 -23.94 -8.75 -14.20
C MET A 46 -23.22 -8.49 -15.51
N GLN A 47 -23.94 -8.13 -16.55
CA GLN A 47 -23.37 -7.81 -17.86
C GLN A 47 -23.94 -6.50 -18.38
N ASN A 48 -23.09 -5.68 -18.97
CA ASN A 48 -23.46 -4.54 -19.80
C ASN A 48 -22.82 -4.67 -21.18
N SER A 49 -22.90 -3.61 -22.00
CA SER A 49 -22.33 -3.60 -23.36
C SER A 49 -20.82 -3.87 -23.42
N ASP A 50 -20.09 -3.50 -22.39
CA ASP A 50 -18.63 -3.40 -22.43
C ASP A 50 -17.92 -4.43 -21.52
N VAL A 51 -18.57 -4.80 -20.41
CA VAL A 51 -17.96 -5.60 -19.34
C VAL A 51 -18.94 -6.64 -18.82
N THR A 52 -18.46 -7.85 -18.56
CA THR A 52 -19.14 -8.84 -17.74
C THR A 52 -18.46 -8.90 -16.37
N ALA A 53 -19.22 -8.64 -15.31
CA ALA A 53 -18.79 -8.75 -13.93
C ALA A 53 -19.32 -10.05 -13.31
N PHE A 54 -18.42 -10.82 -12.69
CA PHE A 54 -18.75 -12.05 -11.98
C PHE A 54 -18.48 -11.86 -10.49
N ARG A 55 -19.47 -12.18 -9.68
CA ARG A 55 -19.32 -12.25 -8.22
C ARG A 55 -19.02 -13.67 -7.81
N LEU A 56 -17.92 -13.83 -7.11
CA LEU A 56 -17.41 -15.11 -6.63
C LEU A 56 -17.36 -15.08 -5.10
N GLU A 57 -17.65 -16.21 -4.47
CA GLU A 57 -17.28 -16.47 -3.08
C GLU A 57 -15.96 -17.22 -3.09
N LEU A 58 -14.93 -16.57 -2.51
CA LEU A 58 -13.59 -17.12 -2.36
C LEU A 58 -13.36 -17.51 -0.91
N THR A 59 -13.09 -18.79 -0.64
CA THR A 59 -12.45 -19.21 0.60
C THR A 59 -10.94 -19.21 0.39
N SER A 60 -10.25 -18.28 1.08
CA SER A 60 -8.81 -18.08 0.86
C SER A 60 -7.94 -18.97 1.73
N GLN A 61 -8.37 -19.24 2.95
CA GLN A 61 -7.59 -19.97 3.96
C GLN A 61 -8.38 -20.26 5.22
N LYS A 62 -7.77 -21.08 6.07
CA LYS A 62 -8.16 -21.27 7.47
C LYS A 62 -7.06 -20.72 8.38
N TRP A 63 -7.37 -19.73 9.21
CA TRP A 63 -6.45 -19.07 10.14
C TRP A 63 -6.96 -19.20 11.57
N HIS A 64 -6.17 -19.77 12.48
CA HIS A 64 -6.57 -20.07 13.88
C HIS A 64 -7.98 -20.71 13.95
N ASP A 65 -8.22 -21.76 13.15
CA ASP A 65 -9.50 -22.45 12.99
C ASP A 65 -10.65 -21.62 12.40
N ILE A 66 -10.40 -20.39 11.98
CA ILE A 66 -11.38 -19.51 11.36
C ILE A 66 -11.22 -19.56 9.84
N VAL A 67 -12.29 -19.97 9.16
CA VAL A 67 -12.33 -19.98 7.69
C VAL A 67 -12.55 -18.55 7.19
N TRP A 68 -11.67 -18.09 6.29
CA TRP A 68 -11.74 -16.77 5.68
C TRP A 68 -12.46 -16.83 4.34
N ARG A 69 -13.60 -16.17 4.26
CA ARG A 69 -14.42 -16.06 3.06
C ARG A 69 -14.51 -14.61 2.61
N HIS A 70 -14.49 -14.43 1.30
CA HIS A 70 -14.43 -13.14 0.65
C HIS A 70 -15.45 -13.05 -0.48
N GLU A 71 -16.00 -11.87 -0.70
CA GLU A 71 -16.59 -11.49 -1.96
C GLU A 71 -15.44 -11.09 -2.90
N LEU A 72 -15.29 -11.79 -4.01
CA LEU A 72 -14.38 -11.44 -5.09
C LEU A 72 -15.20 -11.09 -6.33
N VAL A 73 -15.17 -9.84 -6.78
CA VAL A 73 -15.85 -9.44 -8.01
C VAL A 73 -14.80 -9.24 -9.10
N VAL A 74 -14.94 -9.98 -10.20
CA VAL A 74 -14.03 -9.96 -11.34
C VAL A 74 -14.73 -9.35 -12.55
N PHE A 75 -14.17 -8.28 -13.11
CA PHE A 75 -14.69 -7.56 -14.27
C PHE A 75 -13.86 -7.93 -15.49
N ILE A 76 -14.49 -8.58 -16.48
CA ILE A 76 -13.84 -9.00 -17.72
C ILE A 76 -14.40 -8.16 -18.87
N PRO A 77 -13.61 -7.28 -19.49
CA PRO A 77 -14.06 -6.53 -20.64
C PRO A 77 -14.33 -7.45 -21.84
N ASN A 78 -15.34 -7.09 -22.66
CA ASN A 78 -15.71 -7.89 -23.83
C ASN A 78 -14.56 -7.96 -24.87
N ASP A 79 -13.74 -6.88 -24.94
CA ASP A 79 -12.56 -6.77 -25.80
C ASP A 79 -11.25 -6.83 -24.98
N LEU A 80 -11.12 -7.83 -24.12
CA LEU A 80 -9.92 -8.09 -23.31
C LEU A 80 -8.66 -8.16 -24.19
N GLN A 81 -7.62 -7.36 -23.86
CA GLN A 81 -6.39 -7.23 -24.65
C GLN A 81 -5.10 -7.49 -23.84
N HIS A 82 -5.19 -7.54 -22.49
CA HIS A 82 -4.03 -7.59 -21.61
C HIS A 82 -4.04 -8.83 -20.72
N ASP A 83 -2.87 -9.32 -20.37
CA ASP A 83 -2.62 -10.42 -19.42
C ASP A 83 -2.38 -9.91 -17.98
N GLU A 84 -2.44 -8.59 -17.79
CA GLU A 84 -2.40 -7.95 -16.48
C GLU A 84 -3.82 -7.67 -15.94
N ALA A 85 -3.96 -7.73 -14.60
CA ALA A 85 -5.17 -7.30 -13.91
C ALA A 85 -4.88 -6.24 -12.84
N LEU A 86 -5.86 -5.34 -12.60
CA LEU A 86 -5.89 -4.48 -11.42
C LEU A 86 -6.68 -5.18 -10.31
N LEU A 87 -6.05 -5.49 -9.20
CA LEU A 87 -6.71 -6.04 -8.02
C LEU A 87 -6.82 -4.97 -6.92
N HIS A 88 -8.06 -4.51 -6.68
CA HIS A 88 -8.39 -3.60 -5.59
C HIS A 88 -8.69 -4.40 -4.31
N ILE A 89 -7.90 -4.15 -3.27
CA ILE A 89 -8.03 -4.78 -1.96
C ILE A 89 -8.91 -3.89 -1.09
N SER A 90 -10.03 -4.42 -0.57
CA SER A 90 -11.03 -3.66 0.16
C SER A 90 -11.42 -4.30 1.50
N GLY A 91 -11.99 -3.47 2.37
CA GLY A 91 -12.58 -3.91 3.64
C GLY A 91 -13.87 -4.68 3.46
N GLY A 92 -14.69 -4.66 4.47
CA GLY A 92 -15.97 -5.35 4.50
C GLY A 92 -16.14 -6.18 5.74
N SER A 93 -17.27 -6.86 5.86
CA SER A 93 -17.58 -7.71 7.00
C SER A 93 -18.21 -9.03 6.56
N VAL A 94 -18.25 -9.98 7.46
CA VAL A 94 -18.99 -11.23 7.28
C VAL A 94 -20.16 -11.28 8.26
N ASP A 95 -21.18 -12.01 7.89
CA ASP A 95 -22.23 -12.43 8.81
C ASP A 95 -21.64 -13.43 9.81
N THR A 96 -21.78 -13.15 11.10
CA THR A 96 -21.10 -13.94 12.16
C THR A 96 -21.75 -15.30 12.41
N GLU A 97 -23.03 -15.49 12.05
CA GLU A 97 -23.73 -16.75 12.23
C GLU A 97 -23.44 -17.73 11.09
N THR A 98 -23.43 -17.22 9.86
CA THR A 98 -23.25 -18.03 8.66
C THR A 98 -21.82 -18.05 8.15
N ASN A 99 -20.97 -17.14 8.63
CA ASN A 99 -19.61 -16.89 8.12
C ASN A 99 -19.58 -16.56 6.62
N LYS A 100 -20.66 -16.02 6.06
CA LYS A 100 -20.71 -15.58 4.68
C LYS A 100 -20.33 -14.12 4.54
N PRO A 101 -19.67 -13.72 3.43
CA PRO A 101 -19.43 -12.31 3.14
C PRO A 101 -20.75 -11.53 3.07
N ASN A 102 -20.77 -10.33 3.67
CA ASN A 102 -21.82 -9.36 3.40
C ASN A 102 -21.55 -8.75 2.01
N LEU A 103 -22.41 -9.10 1.05
CA LEU A 103 -22.21 -8.75 -0.36
C LEU A 103 -22.58 -7.29 -0.63
N HIS A 104 -21.85 -6.65 -1.54
CA HIS A 104 -22.12 -5.29 -2.00
C HIS A 104 -23.14 -5.30 -3.15
N GLY A 105 -24.00 -4.27 -3.22
CA GLY A 105 -24.91 -4.10 -4.34
C GLY A 105 -24.17 -3.80 -5.65
N TRP A 106 -24.73 -4.22 -6.80
CA TRP A 106 -24.16 -3.89 -8.11
C TRP A 106 -24.12 -2.38 -8.41
N ASP A 107 -24.84 -1.57 -7.64
CA ASP A 107 -24.85 -0.10 -7.69
C ASP A 107 -23.75 0.54 -6.84
N ASP A 108 -22.95 -0.24 -6.10
CA ASP A 108 -21.81 0.25 -5.33
C ASP A 108 -20.84 1.06 -6.19
N LYS A 109 -20.34 2.17 -5.63
CA LYS A 109 -19.44 3.10 -6.35
C LYS A 109 -18.13 2.44 -6.77
N THR A 110 -17.57 1.57 -5.93
CA THR A 110 -16.31 0.88 -6.23
C THR A 110 -16.49 -0.11 -7.37
N ILE A 111 -17.61 -0.84 -7.36
CA ILE A 111 -17.98 -1.76 -8.45
C ILE A 111 -18.08 -1.01 -9.78
N LYS A 112 -18.82 0.11 -9.81
CA LYS A 112 -18.94 0.95 -11.01
C LYS A 112 -17.59 1.47 -11.51
N THR A 113 -16.78 1.98 -10.59
CA THR A 113 -15.43 2.48 -10.92
C THR A 113 -14.55 1.40 -11.52
N GLN A 114 -14.52 0.19 -10.95
CA GLN A 114 -13.70 -0.91 -11.47
C GLN A 114 -14.21 -1.41 -12.82
N ALA A 115 -15.51 -1.47 -13.03
CA ALA A 115 -16.10 -1.81 -14.35
C ALA A 115 -15.71 -0.79 -15.43
N GLU A 116 -15.70 0.51 -15.09
CA GLU A 116 -15.27 1.56 -16.01
C GLU A 116 -13.78 1.49 -16.34
N ILE A 117 -12.93 1.22 -15.33
CA ILE A 117 -11.48 1.04 -15.56
C ILE A 117 -11.24 -0.18 -16.45
N ALA A 118 -11.92 -1.32 -16.19
CA ALA A 118 -11.80 -2.53 -17.01
C ALA A 118 -12.15 -2.25 -18.48
N SER A 119 -13.27 -1.56 -18.72
CA SER A 119 -13.70 -1.19 -20.07
C SER A 119 -12.68 -0.30 -20.78
N ARG A 120 -12.23 0.79 -20.13
CA ARG A 120 -11.30 1.74 -20.74
C ARG A 120 -9.89 1.20 -20.95
N CYS A 121 -9.42 0.39 -19.99
CA CYS A 121 -8.07 -0.21 -20.07
C CYS A 121 -8.04 -1.51 -20.86
N LYS A 122 -9.20 -2.10 -21.22
CA LYS A 122 -9.32 -3.39 -21.91
C LYS A 122 -8.56 -4.51 -21.19
N ALA A 123 -8.55 -4.44 -19.87
CA ALA A 123 -7.86 -5.33 -18.95
C ALA A 123 -8.80 -5.78 -17.85
N VAL A 124 -8.55 -6.93 -17.27
CA VAL A 124 -9.29 -7.41 -16.11
C VAL A 124 -9.08 -6.47 -14.94
N THR A 125 -10.17 -6.13 -14.23
CA THR A 125 -10.08 -5.56 -12.89
C THR A 125 -10.81 -6.46 -11.90
N ALA A 126 -10.45 -6.40 -10.63
CA ALA A 126 -11.12 -7.16 -9.59
C ALA A 126 -11.16 -6.40 -8.27
N ILE A 127 -12.13 -6.75 -7.42
CA ILE A 127 -12.21 -6.26 -6.05
C ILE A 127 -12.26 -7.46 -5.12
N LEU A 128 -11.34 -7.49 -4.16
CA LEU A 128 -11.36 -8.45 -3.06
C LEU A 128 -11.83 -7.75 -1.79
N TRP A 129 -13.04 -8.08 -1.32
CA TRP A 129 -13.56 -7.57 -0.06
C TRP A 129 -13.23 -8.47 1.14
N GLN A 130 -13.60 -8.02 2.33
CA GLN A 130 -13.36 -8.66 3.64
C GLN A 130 -11.86 -8.91 3.91
N VAL A 131 -11.02 -7.95 3.58
CA VAL A 131 -9.61 -7.96 3.97
C VAL A 131 -9.36 -6.90 5.05
N PRO A 132 -9.30 -7.29 6.35
CA PRO A 132 -9.42 -8.64 6.89
C PRO A 132 -10.85 -9.17 6.93
N ARG A 133 -11.00 -10.47 7.12
CA ARG A 133 -12.25 -11.10 7.54
C ARG A 133 -12.58 -10.59 8.94
N GLN A 134 -13.69 -9.89 9.09
CA GLN A 134 -14.12 -9.27 10.34
C GLN A 134 -15.65 -9.26 10.45
N PRO A 135 -16.23 -9.18 11.67
CA PRO A 135 -15.56 -9.04 12.97
C PRO A 135 -14.92 -10.35 13.47
N LEU A 136 -13.94 -10.23 14.39
CA LEU A 136 -13.30 -11.36 15.06
C LEU A 136 -13.17 -11.09 16.56
N PHE A 137 -12.85 -12.11 17.35
CA PHE A 137 -12.44 -12.03 18.74
C PHE A 137 -13.30 -11.09 19.62
N GLY A 138 -14.61 -11.35 19.67
CA GLY A 138 -15.54 -10.54 20.44
C GLY A 138 -15.99 -9.25 19.77
N GLY A 139 -16.07 -9.24 18.46
CA GLY A 139 -16.61 -8.13 17.69
C GLY A 139 -15.61 -7.07 17.25
N LYS A 140 -14.31 -7.39 17.25
CA LYS A 140 -13.24 -6.46 16.85
C LYS A 140 -13.20 -6.22 15.34
N TYR A 141 -12.94 -4.96 14.99
CA TYR A 141 -12.82 -4.46 13.62
C TYR A 141 -11.54 -3.64 13.44
N GLU A 142 -11.05 -3.57 12.22
CA GLU A 142 -10.08 -2.60 11.73
C GLU A 142 -8.84 -2.49 12.63
N ASP A 143 -8.50 -1.31 13.16
CA ASP A 143 -7.31 -1.07 13.99
C ASP A 143 -7.34 -1.82 15.31
N ASP A 144 -8.52 -1.92 15.97
CA ASP A 144 -8.68 -2.72 17.20
C ASP A 144 -8.39 -4.21 16.95
N LEU A 145 -8.78 -4.74 15.77
CA LEU A 145 -8.48 -6.13 15.40
C LEU A 145 -6.99 -6.33 15.11
N LEU A 146 -6.36 -5.42 14.37
CA LEU A 146 -4.92 -5.45 14.12
C LEU A 146 -4.13 -5.36 15.43
N ALA A 147 -4.44 -4.38 16.27
CA ALA A 147 -3.79 -4.20 17.57
C ALA A 147 -3.95 -5.45 18.46
N TYR A 148 -5.14 -6.03 18.51
CA TYR A 148 -5.38 -7.25 19.27
C TYR A 148 -4.48 -8.40 18.80
N THR A 149 -4.32 -8.60 17.51
CA THR A 149 -3.50 -9.72 17.00
C THR A 149 -2.00 -9.48 17.22
N LEU A 150 -1.55 -8.23 17.20
CA LEU A 150 -0.18 -7.88 17.56
C LEU A 150 0.07 -8.07 19.07
N PHE A 151 -0.90 -7.70 19.91
CA PHE A 151 -0.84 -8.01 21.34
C PHE A 151 -0.77 -9.52 21.63
N ARG A 152 -1.52 -10.33 20.86
CA ARG A 152 -1.42 -11.80 20.98
C ARG A 152 -0.03 -12.29 20.59
N PHE A 153 0.57 -11.76 19.54
CA PHE A 153 1.96 -12.06 19.21
C PHE A 153 2.92 -11.66 20.33
N GLN A 154 2.79 -10.45 20.90
CA GLN A 154 3.63 -9.98 22.01
C GLN A 154 3.60 -10.96 23.19
N THR A 155 2.43 -11.51 23.50
CA THR A 155 2.23 -12.38 24.66
C THR A 155 2.52 -13.86 24.43
N GLU A 156 2.29 -14.36 23.22
CA GLU A 156 2.37 -15.79 22.89
C GLU A 156 3.60 -16.15 22.06
N GLN A 157 4.22 -15.17 21.41
CA GLN A 157 5.35 -15.37 20.50
C GLN A 157 5.04 -16.36 19.34
N ASP A 158 3.77 -16.50 18.99
CA ASP A 158 3.32 -17.27 17.83
C ASP A 158 3.31 -16.39 16.59
N TYR A 159 4.20 -16.67 15.66
CA TYR A 159 4.43 -15.91 14.43
C TYR A 159 3.25 -15.96 13.43
N THR A 160 2.21 -16.74 13.72
CA THR A 160 1.00 -16.79 12.88
C THR A 160 -0.06 -15.76 13.29
N TRP A 161 0.11 -15.08 14.44
CA TRP A 161 -0.85 -14.10 14.95
C TRP A 161 -0.98 -12.81 14.12
N PRO A 162 0.10 -12.20 13.56
CA PRO A 162 -0.05 -10.92 12.90
C PRO A 162 -1.11 -10.94 11.79
N LEU A 163 -2.20 -10.20 11.96
CA LEU A 163 -3.37 -10.20 11.06
C LEU A 163 -3.02 -9.85 9.61
N LEU A 164 -1.95 -9.09 9.40
CA LEU A 164 -1.44 -8.77 8.07
C LEU A 164 -1.07 -10.02 7.27
N PHE A 165 -0.68 -11.11 7.92
CA PHE A 165 -0.29 -12.34 7.23
C PHE A 165 -1.47 -13.03 6.53
N PRO A 166 -2.59 -13.32 7.22
CA PRO A 166 -3.78 -13.82 6.53
C PRO A 166 -4.37 -12.80 5.55
N MET A 167 -4.23 -11.48 5.78
CA MET A 167 -4.62 -10.48 4.79
C MET A 167 -3.80 -10.61 3.50
N VAL A 168 -2.48 -10.76 3.59
CA VAL A 168 -1.60 -11.00 2.43
C VAL A 168 -1.94 -12.31 1.73
N LYS A 169 -2.11 -13.40 2.48
CA LYS A 169 -2.46 -14.71 1.90
C LYS A 169 -3.81 -14.66 1.18
N SER A 170 -4.78 -13.89 1.67
CA SER A 170 -6.06 -13.68 0.96
C SER A 170 -5.86 -13.01 -0.40
N VAL A 171 -4.95 -12.03 -0.51
CA VAL A 171 -4.64 -11.37 -1.79
C VAL A 171 -3.95 -12.35 -2.75
N VAL A 172 -2.98 -13.13 -2.26
CA VAL A 172 -2.31 -14.15 -3.07
C VAL A 172 -3.32 -15.17 -3.59
N LYS A 173 -4.25 -15.63 -2.74
CA LYS A 173 -5.32 -16.56 -3.15
C LYS A 173 -6.34 -15.93 -4.09
N ALA A 174 -6.60 -14.61 -3.99
CA ALA A 174 -7.42 -13.91 -4.97
C ALA A 174 -6.73 -13.82 -6.35
N MET A 175 -5.40 -13.65 -6.40
CA MET A 175 -4.66 -13.71 -7.66
C MET A 175 -4.76 -15.11 -8.28
N ASP A 176 -4.59 -16.18 -7.48
CA ASP A 176 -4.81 -17.56 -7.94
C ASP A 176 -6.22 -17.75 -8.54
N ALA A 177 -7.25 -17.28 -7.81
CA ALA A 177 -8.65 -17.39 -8.23
C ALA A 177 -8.97 -16.61 -9.52
N ILE A 178 -8.40 -15.41 -9.70
CA ILE A 178 -8.57 -14.60 -10.91
C ILE A 178 -7.94 -15.32 -12.12
N GLU A 179 -6.72 -15.82 -11.96
CA GLU A 179 -6.00 -16.56 -12.99
C GLU A 179 -6.80 -17.79 -13.45
N GLU A 180 -7.23 -18.65 -12.51
CA GLU A 180 -8.05 -19.83 -12.78
C GLU A 180 -9.38 -19.45 -13.47
N PHE A 181 -10.09 -18.48 -12.91
CA PHE A 181 -11.42 -18.11 -13.36
C PHE A 181 -11.42 -17.49 -14.76
N VAL A 182 -10.49 -16.55 -15.04
CA VAL A 182 -10.41 -15.91 -16.36
C VAL A 182 -9.97 -16.91 -17.41
N THR A 183 -9.04 -17.81 -17.10
CA THR A 183 -8.64 -18.89 -18.00
C THR A 183 -9.82 -19.80 -18.36
N GLU A 184 -10.63 -20.21 -17.36
CA GLU A 184 -11.84 -21.01 -17.60
C GLU A 184 -12.89 -20.28 -18.44
N LYS A 185 -13.16 -19.00 -18.14
CA LYS A 185 -14.28 -18.25 -18.76
C LYS A 185 -13.96 -17.68 -20.14
N ARG A 186 -12.71 -17.34 -20.40
CA ARG A 186 -12.32 -16.61 -21.63
C ARG A 186 -11.22 -17.30 -22.45
N ASN A 187 -10.67 -18.41 -21.96
CA ASN A 187 -9.48 -19.03 -22.55
C ASN A 187 -8.36 -18.00 -22.74
N ALA A 188 -8.21 -17.08 -21.78
CA ALA A 188 -7.23 -16.00 -21.75
C ALA A 188 -6.39 -16.12 -20.49
N MET A 189 -5.11 -15.82 -20.61
CA MET A 189 -4.20 -15.80 -19.45
C MET A 189 -4.24 -14.44 -18.77
N VAL A 190 -4.31 -14.43 -17.43
CA VAL A 190 -4.09 -13.26 -16.59
C VAL A 190 -3.19 -13.72 -15.44
N ASP A 191 -1.91 -13.44 -15.54
CA ASP A 191 -0.88 -13.92 -14.61
C ASP A 191 -0.01 -12.79 -14.02
N LYS A 192 -0.38 -11.53 -14.28
CA LYS A 192 0.30 -10.34 -13.77
C LYS A 192 -0.69 -9.40 -13.11
N PHE A 193 -0.26 -8.77 -12.03
CA PHE A 193 -1.17 -7.98 -11.20
C PHE A 193 -0.59 -6.62 -10.84
N VAL A 194 -1.42 -5.60 -10.92
CA VAL A 194 -1.25 -4.31 -10.27
C VAL A 194 -2.13 -4.31 -9.03
N LEU A 195 -1.56 -4.09 -7.86
CA LEU A 195 -2.30 -4.12 -6.59
C LEU A 195 -2.55 -2.71 -6.06
N ASN A 196 -3.75 -2.47 -5.53
CA ASN A 196 -4.02 -1.24 -4.78
C ASN A 196 -4.99 -1.49 -3.62
N GLY A 197 -4.98 -0.58 -2.64
CA GLY A 197 -5.87 -0.62 -1.50
C GLY A 197 -5.65 0.57 -0.57
N PHE A 198 -6.66 0.89 0.23
CA PHE A 198 -6.65 2.02 1.15
C PHE A 198 -6.27 1.61 2.56
N SER A 199 -5.52 2.46 3.27
CA SER A 199 -5.25 2.31 4.70
C SER A 199 -4.62 0.94 5.01
N LYS A 200 -5.22 0.12 5.85
CA LYS A 200 -4.79 -1.26 6.16
C LYS A 200 -4.65 -2.12 4.90
N ARG A 201 -5.43 -1.83 3.86
CA ARG A 201 -5.34 -2.54 2.56
C ARG A 201 -4.22 -1.98 1.70
N GLY A 202 -3.85 -0.71 1.87
CA GLY A 202 -2.58 -0.15 1.37
C GLY A 202 -1.38 -0.80 2.06
N TRP A 203 -1.46 -1.03 3.37
CA TRP A 203 -0.46 -1.81 4.10
C TRP A 203 -0.36 -3.23 3.56
N THR A 204 -1.50 -3.90 3.36
CA THR A 204 -1.56 -5.23 2.72
C THR A 204 -0.98 -5.20 1.31
N THR A 205 -1.23 -4.14 0.52
CA THR A 205 -0.65 -3.96 -0.82
C THR A 205 0.88 -3.96 -0.76
N TRP A 206 1.48 -3.18 0.13
CA TRP A 206 2.92 -3.18 0.37
C TRP A 206 3.43 -4.56 0.79
N MET A 207 2.79 -5.16 1.80
CA MET A 207 3.22 -6.45 2.35
C MET A 207 3.09 -7.58 1.33
N THR A 208 2.05 -7.59 0.48
CA THR A 208 1.90 -8.59 -0.58
C THR A 208 3.04 -8.47 -1.60
N ALA A 209 3.40 -7.27 -2.03
CA ALA A 209 4.57 -7.07 -2.86
C ALA A 209 5.88 -7.44 -2.13
N GLY A 210 5.93 -7.18 -0.83
CA GLY A 210 7.04 -7.56 0.07
C GLY A 210 7.25 -9.07 0.20
N SER A 211 6.21 -9.89 0.02
CA SER A 211 6.32 -11.35 0.04
C SER A 211 7.15 -11.91 -1.12
N GLY A 212 7.36 -11.12 -2.17
CA GLY A 212 8.19 -11.49 -3.32
C GLY A 212 7.46 -12.25 -4.41
N ASP A 213 6.12 -12.27 -4.43
CA ASP A 213 5.34 -12.86 -5.51
C ASP A 213 5.65 -12.18 -6.85
N LYS A 214 6.12 -12.94 -7.82
CA LYS A 214 6.61 -12.44 -9.11
C LYS A 214 5.51 -11.99 -10.07
N ARG A 215 4.27 -12.34 -9.79
CA ARG A 215 3.11 -11.88 -10.56
C ARG A 215 2.81 -10.40 -10.34
N ILE A 216 3.32 -9.79 -9.27
CA ILE A 216 3.09 -8.38 -8.95
C ILE A 216 4.01 -7.49 -9.78
N VAL A 217 3.46 -6.80 -10.77
CA VAL A 217 4.21 -5.97 -11.73
C VAL A 217 4.19 -4.47 -11.39
N ALA A 218 3.23 -4.02 -10.58
CA ALA A 218 3.20 -2.66 -10.04
C ALA A 218 2.31 -2.61 -8.78
N ILE A 219 2.48 -1.57 -7.94
CA ILE A 219 1.62 -1.35 -6.77
C ILE A 219 1.22 0.11 -6.62
N ALA A 220 0.03 0.33 -6.07
CA ALA A 220 -0.54 1.64 -5.81
C ALA A 220 -1.14 1.70 -4.38
N PRO A 221 -0.30 1.65 -3.33
CA PRO A 221 -0.76 1.74 -1.94
C PRO A 221 -1.30 3.14 -1.64
N MET A 222 -2.42 3.20 -0.90
CA MET A 222 -3.14 4.44 -0.63
C MET A 222 -3.27 4.70 0.87
N VAL A 223 -2.99 5.93 1.29
CA VAL A 223 -3.14 6.47 2.65
C VAL A 223 -2.52 5.60 3.75
N ILE A 224 -1.31 5.11 3.48
CA ILE A 224 -0.49 4.37 4.44
C ILE A 224 0.95 4.93 4.40
N ASP A 225 1.27 5.82 5.31
CA ASP A 225 2.52 6.59 5.35
C ASP A 225 3.33 6.31 6.63
N ILE A 226 3.35 5.02 7.03
CA ILE A 226 3.99 4.55 8.27
C ILE A 226 5.29 3.78 8.04
N LEU A 227 5.71 3.55 6.79
CA LEU A 227 6.92 2.80 6.49
C LEU A 227 8.13 3.37 7.25
N ASN A 228 9.07 2.49 7.60
CA ASN A 228 10.15 2.81 8.53
C ASN A 228 9.60 3.20 9.92
N MET A 229 8.79 2.29 10.49
CA MET A 229 8.03 2.52 11.72
C MET A 229 8.89 3.01 12.88
N ARG A 230 10.12 2.51 13.00
CA ARG A 230 11.05 2.93 14.07
C ARG A 230 11.45 4.41 13.97
N VAL A 231 11.29 5.01 12.82
CA VAL A 231 11.50 6.44 12.59
C VAL A 231 10.17 7.19 12.59
N ASN A 232 9.18 6.71 11.83
CA ASN A 232 7.92 7.43 11.67
C ASN A 232 7.02 7.41 12.90
N VAL A 233 7.05 6.37 13.74
CA VAL A 233 6.25 6.37 14.99
C VAL A 233 6.74 7.44 15.96
N PRO A 234 8.02 7.50 16.37
CA PRO A 234 8.49 8.60 17.22
C PRO A 234 8.43 9.98 16.53
N TYR A 235 8.50 10.02 15.20
CA TYR A 235 8.36 11.26 14.43
C TYR A 235 6.99 11.92 14.63
N GLN A 236 5.91 11.15 14.83
CA GLN A 236 4.61 11.72 15.18
C GLN A 236 4.67 12.60 16.44
N ARG A 237 5.33 12.13 17.50
CA ARG A 237 5.50 12.90 18.73
C ARG A 237 6.30 14.18 18.50
N HIS A 238 7.31 14.13 17.63
CA HIS A 238 8.08 15.33 17.26
C HIS A 238 7.22 16.37 16.53
N MET A 239 6.34 15.91 15.63
CA MET A 239 5.52 16.80 14.79
C MET A 239 4.24 17.25 15.49
N PHE A 240 3.57 16.37 16.23
CA PHE A 240 2.26 16.64 16.83
C PHE A 240 2.31 16.95 18.31
N GLY A 241 3.46 16.73 18.96
CA GLY A 241 3.60 16.77 20.43
C GLY A 241 3.16 15.46 21.11
N ASP A 242 2.38 14.61 20.46
CA ASP A 242 1.95 13.29 20.91
C ASP A 242 1.65 12.41 19.69
N TYR A 243 1.29 11.14 19.93
CA TYR A 243 0.80 10.26 18.88
C TYR A 243 -0.55 10.73 18.33
N SER A 244 -0.81 10.46 17.05
CA SER A 244 -2.15 10.66 16.50
C SER A 244 -3.18 9.83 17.28
N ALA A 245 -4.32 10.44 17.60
CA ALA A 245 -5.45 9.73 18.20
C ALA A 245 -5.93 8.54 17.35
N MET A 246 -5.67 8.58 16.03
CA MET A 246 -6.07 7.52 15.09
C MET A 246 -5.29 6.22 15.28
N ILE A 247 -4.10 6.26 15.88
CA ILE A 247 -3.32 5.05 16.21
C ILE A 247 -3.49 4.64 17.69
N GLY A 248 -4.53 5.16 18.36
CA GLY A 248 -4.77 4.95 19.79
C GLY A 248 -4.89 3.48 20.20
N ASP A 249 -5.37 2.59 19.33
CA ASP A 249 -5.48 1.16 19.64
C ASP A 249 -4.10 0.49 19.77
N TYR A 250 -3.13 0.92 18.98
CA TYR A 250 -1.74 0.46 19.08
C TYR A 250 -1.01 1.07 20.27
N VAL A 251 -1.32 2.33 20.62
CA VAL A 251 -0.80 2.98 21.83
C VAL A 251 -1.28 2.24 23.10
N LYS A 252 -2.56 1.88 23.17
CA LYS A 252 -3.16 1.17 24.33
C LYS A 252 -2.47 -0.16 24.66
N ILE A 253 -1.97 -0.87 23.65
CA ILE A 253 -1.27 -2.13 23.84
C ILE A 253 0.25 -1.95 24.04
N GLY A 254 0.74 -0.71 24.11
CA GLY A 254 2.16 -0.38 24.27
C GLY A 254 3.02 -0.64 23.03
N LEU A 255 2.41 -0.91 21.87
CA LEU A 255 3.15 -1.24 20.65
C LEU A 255 4.05 -0.10 20.20
N THR A 256 3.58 1.15 20.26
CA THR A 256 4.33 2.33 19.85
C THR A 256 5.64 2.50 20.59
N GLU A 257 5.68 2.14 21.88
CA GLU A 257 6.89 2.17 22.70
C GLU A 257 7.77 0.93 22.44
N GLU A 258 7.15 -0.23 22.22
CA GLU A 258 7.89 -1.47 21.97
C GLU A 258 8.63 -1.45 20.62
N LEU A 259 8.01 -0.92 19.56
CA LEU A 259 8.61 -0.87 18.22
C LEU A 259 10.01 -0.23 18.18
N ILE A 260 10.30 0.68 19.12
CA ILE A 260 11.58 1.37 19.21
C ILE A 260 12.59 0.69 20.12
N THR A 261 12.22 -0.41 20.79
CA THR A 261 13.12 -1.22 21.62
C THR A 261 13.83 -2.32 20.81
N PRO A 262 14.89 -2.94 21.36
CA PRO A 262 15.50 -4.13 20.73
C PRO A 262 14.50 -5.29 20.61
N GLU A 263 13.61 -5.49 21.57
CA GLU A 263 12.61 -6.55 21.59
C GLU A 263 11.58 -6.37 20.48
N GLY A 264 11.20 -5.13 20.18
CA GLY A 264 10.27 -4.77 19.12
C GLY A 264 10.76 -5.05 17.69
N TRP A 265 12.05 -5.39 17.50
CA TRP A 265 12.56 -5.72 16.18
C TRP A 265 11.85 -6.88 15.50
N ASN A 266 11.42 -7.88 16.25
CA ASN A 266 10.68 -9.00 15.65
C ASN A 266 9.36 -8.53 15.06
N ILE A 267 8.64 -7.63 15.75
CA ILE A 267 7.40 -7.06 15.23
C ILE A 267 7.68 -6.23 13.97
N VAL A 268 8.66 -5.33 14.02
CA VAL A 268 9.05 -4.49 12.87
C VAL A 268 9.37 -5.34 11.64
N ARG A 269 10.19 -6.38 11.80
CA ARG A 269 10.56 -7.30 10.70
C ARG A 269 9.36 -8.00 10.08
N MET A 270 8.31 -8.23 10.85
CA MET A 270 7.10 -8.89 10.37
C MET A 270 6.11 -7.96 9.69
N ILE A 271 5.93 -6.73 10.21
CA ILE A 271 4.81 -5.89 9.79
C ILE A 271 5.21 -4.60 9.07
N ASP A 272 6.45 -4.13 9.22
CA ASP A 272 6.89 -2.90 8.55
C ASP A 272 7.24 -3.19 7.09
N PRO A 273 6.52 -2.62 6.11
CA PRO A 273 6.84 -2.81 4.71
C PRO A 273 8.27 -2.33 4.35
N TYR A 274 8.80 -1.38 5.10
CA TYR A 274 10.17 -0.89 4.89
C TYR A 274 11.23 -2.00 5.06
N TYR A 275 10.96 -2.97 5.91
CA TYR A 275 11.84 -4.12 6.08
C TYR A 275 11.97 -4.95 4.79
N TYR A 276 10.88 -5.05 4.01
CA TYR A 276 10.81 -5.78 2.75
C TYR A 276 11.21 -4.94 1.52
N ARG A 277 11.73 -3.71 1.71
CA ARG A 277 11.97 -2.74 0.62
C ARG A 277 12.83 -3.27 -0.53
N HIS A 278 13.75 -4.19 -0.28
CA HIS A 278 14.59 -4.80 -1.30
C HIS A 278 13.80 -5.58 -2.38
N ASN A 279 12.55 -5.95 -2.09
CA ASN A 279 11.63 -6.58 -3.02
C ASN A 279 10.86 -5.59 -3.90
N TYR A 280 10.79 -4.31 -3.54
CA TYR A 280 10.00 -3.29 -4.25
C TYR A 280 10.69 -2.74 -5.50
N LYS A 281 11.09 -3.61 -6.42
CA LYS A 281 11.75 -3.23 -7.67
C LYS A 281 10.77 -2.78 -8.76
N MET A 282 9.49 -3.21 -8.65
CA MET A 282 8.43 -2.83 -9.57
C MET A 282 8.09 -1.34 -9.46
N PRO A 283 7.46 -0.73 -10.48
CA PRO A 283 6.92 0.62 -10.39
C PRO A 283 5.88 0.77 -9.27
N LYS A 284 5.89 1.92 -8.62
CA LYS A 284 4.98 2.24 -7.50
C LYS A 284 4.42 3.64 -7.64
N MET A 285 3.14 3.81 -7.29
CA MET A 285 2.52 5.11 -7.11
C MET A 285 1.88 5.17 -5.73
N VAL A 286 2.45 5.99 -4.84
CA VAL A 286 2.02 6.13 -3.44
C VAL A 286 1.04 7.29 -3.34
N PHE A 287 -0.19 7.00 -2.92
CA PHE A 287 -1.26 7.98 -2.80
C PHE A 287 -1.42 8.44 -1.35
N LEU A 288 -1.38 9.74 -1.11
CA LEU A 288 -1.37 10.34 0.21
C LEU A 288 -2.34 11.52 0.29
N GLY A 289 -2.91 11.76 1.46
CA GLY A 289 -3.72 12.95 1.74
C GLY A 289 -2.91 13.98 2.50
N SER A 290 -2.98 15.27 2.11
CA SER A 290 -2.24 16.32 2.82
C SER A 290 -2.75 16.57 4.25
N ASN A 291 -4.00 16.21 4.53
CA ASN A 291 -4.66 16.41 5.82
C ASN A 291 -5.05 15.07 6.46
N ASP A 292 -4.32 13.99 6.15
CA ASP A 292 -4.57 12.69 6.73
C ASP A 292 -4.37 12.73 8.26
N PRO A 293 -5.40 12.37 9.06
CA PRO A 293 -5.29 12.45 10.51
C PRO A 293 -4.36 11.40 11.12
N TYR A 294 -3.98 10.36 10.37
CA TYR A 294 -3.10 9.28 10.85
C TYR A 294 -1.62 9.66 10.82
N TRP A 295 -1.17 10.42 9.80
CA TRP A 295 0.25 10.53 9.45
C TRP A 295 0.73 11.98 9.50
N THR A 296 2.02 12.16 9.77
CA THR A 296 2.66 13.47 9.59
C THR A 296 2.72 13.78 8.09
N VAL A 297 2.53 15.05 7.74
CA VAL A 297 2.33 15.47 6.35
C VAL A 297 3.52 15.13 5.43
N ASP A 298 4.71 15.03 6.00
CA ASP A 298 5.98 14.77 5.32
C ASP A 298 6.65 13.44 5.73
N ALA A 299 5.89 12.50 6.31
CA ALA A 299 6.39 11.19 6.75
C ALA A 299 7.18 10.44 5.68
N SER A 300 6.79 10.60 4.42
CA SER A 300 7.41 9.95 3.26
C SER A 300 8.91 10.26 3.11
N LYS A 301 9.42 11.37 3.65
CA LYS A 301 10.86 11.69 3.64
C LYS A 301 11.71 10.66 4.40
N ASN A 302 11.10 9.97 5.37
CA ASN A 302 11.77 9.02 6.24
C ASN A 302 11.97 7.63 5.62
N TYR A 303 11.45 7.39 4.39
CA TYR A 303 11.57 6.07 3.77
C TYR A 303 11.63 6.09 2.23
N LEU A 304 11.03 7.11 1.57
CA LEU A 304 10.76 7.04 0.14
C LEU A 304 12.04 6.93 -0.70
N ASN A 305 13.11 7.60 -0.29
CA ASN A 305 14.40 7.58 -1.00
C ASN A 305 15.11 6.22 -0.93
N ASP A 306 14.76 5.37 0.05
CA ASP A 306 15.37 4.05 0.24
C ASP A 306 14.62 2.94 -0.50
N ILE A 307 13.46 3.26 -1.08
CA ILE A 307 12.66 2.29 -1.82
C ILE A 307 13.20 2.15 -3.26
N PRO A 308 13.69 0.97 -3.66
CA PRO A 308 14.25 0.78 -4.99
C PRO A 308 13.21 0.81 -6.10
N GLY A 309 13.65 1.05 -7.32
CA GLY A 309 12.80 1.11 -8.51
C GLY A 309 12.09 2.46 -8.68
N THR A 310 11.22 2.55 -9.68
CA THR A 310 10.49 3.80 -9.98
C THR A 310 9.39 3.99 -8.94
N THR A 311 9.40 5.13 -8.26
CA THR A 311 8.39 5.51 -7.27
C THR A 311 7.85 6.89 -7.60
N PHE A 312 6.52 7.00 -7.68
CA PHE A 312 5.79 8.26 -7.80
C PHE A 312 4.98 8.50 -6.54
N THR A 313 4.72 9.76 -6.25
CA THR A 313 3.75 10.19 -5.25
C THR A 313 2.58 10.89 -5.92
N ALA A 314 1.40 10.77 -5.34
CA ALA A 314 0.18 11.46 -5.73
C ALA A 314 -0.54 11.95 -4.48
N TYR A 315 -0.29 13.22 -4.11
CA TYR A 315 -1.00 13.85 -2.99
C TYR A 315 -2.36 14.36 -3.44
N SER A 316 -3.42 13.93 -2.75
CA SER A 316 -4.72 14.59 -2.74
C SER A 316 -4.65 15.73 -1.74
N VAL A 317 -4.54 16.96 -2.25
CA VAL A 317 -4.37 18.15 -1.41
C VAL A 317 -5.71 18.59 -0.83
N ASN A 318 -5.72 19.02 0.43
CA ASN A 318 -6.92 19.29 1.23
C ASN A 318 -7.84 18.08 1.42
N ALA A 319 -7.33 16.88 1.23
CA ALA A 319 -8.03 15.63 1.49
C ALA A 319 -7.40 14.90 2.68
N GLY A 320 -8.26 14.25 3.46
CA GLY A 320 -7.85 13.38 4.57
C GLY A 320 -7.63 11.94 4.12
N HIS A 321 -7.97 11.01 4.99
CA HIS A 321 -7.74 9.57 4.80
C HIS A 321 -8.55 8.93 3.65
N GLY A 322 -9.59 9.60 3.14
CA GLY A 322 -10.45 9.11 2.06
C GLY A 322 -9.97 9.48 0.65
N LEU A 323 -8.97 10.34 0.52
CA LEU A 323 -8.51 10.93 -0.75
C LEU A 323 -9.64 11.64 -1.52
N ASP A 324 -9.37 12.08 -2.73
CA ASP A 324 -10.31 12.69 -3.65
C ASP A 324 -10.52 11.85 -4.93
N SER A 325 -11.35 12.31 -5.85
CA SER A 325 -11.61 11.63 -7.12
C SER A 325 -10.43 11.67 -8.08
N GLU A 326 -9.50 12.60 -7.94
CA GLU A 326 -8.31 12.71 -8.79
C GLU A 326 -7.34 11.57 -8.50
N ALA A 327 -7.33 11.03 -7.28
CA ALA A 327 -6.57 9.84 -6.94
C ALA A 327 -6.98 8.63 -7.82
N ILE A 328 -8.28 8.43 -8.04
CA ILE A 328 -8.78 7.35 -8.91
C ILE A 328 -8.39 7.59 -10.37
N THR A 329 -8.44 8.83 -10.83
CA THR A 329 -7.99 9.18 -12.18
C THR A 329 -6.48 8.91 -12.36
N SER A 330 -5.68 9.24 -11.36
CA SER A 330 -4.24 8.96 -11.36
C SER A 330 -3.93 7.46 -11.25
N LEU A 331 -4.71 6.70 -10.48
CA LEU A 331 -4.62 5.24 -10.42
C LEU A 331 -4.89 4.61 -11.79
N GLU A 332 -5.94 5.04 -12.48
CA GLU A 332 -6.27 4.53 -13.82
C GLU A 332 -5.16 4.82 -14.82
N ALA A 333 -4.59 6.05 -14.80
CA ALA A 333 -3.47 6.40 -15.65
C ALA A 333 -2.22 5.55 -15.36
N PHE A 334 -1.92 5.33 -14.08
CA PHE A 334 -0.82 4.47 -13.65
C PHE A 334 -1.02 3.01 -14.07
N PHE A 335 -2.22 2.46 -13.87
CA PHE A 335 -2.57 1.12 -14.31
C PHE A 335 -2.43 0.98 -15.82
N TYR A 336 -3.04 1.90 -16.59
CA TYR A 336 -2.95 1.89 -18.05
C TYR A 336 -1.49 1.89 -18.56
N GLN A 337 -0.62 2.71 -17.95
CA GLN A 337 0.79 2.77 -18.32
C GLN A 337 1.53 1.48 -17.95
N SER A 338 1.19 0.88 -16.80
CA SER A 338 1.80 -0.36 -16.33
C SER A 338 1.56 -1.53 -17.29
N ILE A 339 0.35 -1.64 -17.86
CA ILE A 339 -0.04 -2.76 -18.72
C ILE A 339 0.28 -2.56 -20.21
N ASN A 340 0.43 -1.32 -20.66
CA ASN A 340 0.71 -1.03 -22.06
C ASN A 340 2.22 -0.92 -22.38
N GLY A 341 3.10 -1.22 -21.44
CA GLY A 341 4.55 -1.05 -21.62
C GLY A 341 4.96 0.38 -21.93
N GLN A 342 4.09 1.35 -21.66
CA GLN A 342 4.36 2.75 -21.89
C GLN A 342 5.36 3.27 -20.86
N LYS A 343 6.26 4.15 -21.31
CA LYS A 343 7.13 4.83 -20.36
C LYS A 343 6.30 5.75 -19.49
N TYR A 344 6.47 5.60 -18.19
CA TYR A 344 5.96 6.60 -17.25
C TYR A 344 6.57 7.97 -17.57
N PRO A 345 5.83 9.07 -17.33
CA PRO A 345 6.36 10.39 -17.58
C PRO A 345 7.60 10.65 -16.71
N GLN A 346 8.60 11.26 -17.32
CA GLN A 346 9.79 11.67 -16.60
C GLN A 346 9.43 12.80 -15.64
N MET A 347 9.73 12.60 -14.36
CA MET A 347 9.69 13.63 -13.33
C MET A 347 10.91 13.46 -12.42
N ASP A 348 12.01 14.11 -12.81
CA ASP A 348 13.20 14.23 -11.95
C ASP A 348 13.23 15.64 -11.40
N TYR A 349 13.57 15.80 -10.13
CA TYR A 349 13.79 17.12 -9.55
C TYR A 349 14.89 17.13 -8.50
N LYS A 350 15.41 18.32 -8.25
CA LYS A 350 16.39 18.60 -7.20
C LYS A 350 15.89 19.77 -6.38
N VAL A 351 16.07 19.69 -5.10
CA VAL A 351 15.80 20.79 -4.16
C VAL A 351 17.10 21.48 -3.82
N ALA A 352 17.10 22.79 -3.72
CA ALA A 352 18.23 23.61 -3.30
C ALA A 352 17.71 24.73 -2.41
N GLU A 353 18.45 24.99 -1.35
CA GLU A 353 18.21 26.09 -0.41
C GLU A 353 19.16 27.25 -0.68
N SER A 354 18.70 28.45 -0.38
CA SER A 354 19.48 29.68 -0.37
C SER A 354 18.90 30.65 0.67
N ALA A 355 19.61 31.73 0.96
CA ALA A 355 19.09 32.78 1.84
C ALA A 355 17.79 33.41 1.34
N ASP A 356 17.53 33.34 0.02
CA ASP A 356 16.32 33.91 -0.60
C ASP A 356 15.15 32.93 -0.67
N GLY A 357 15.30 31.66 -0.21
CA GLY A 357 14.26 30.64 -0.21
C GLY A 357 14.69 29.30 -0.80
N ILE A 358 13.71 28.45 -1.08
CA ILE A 358 13.83 27.09 -1.58
C ILE A 358 13.54 27.07 -3.07
N THR A 359 14.33 26.35 -3.86
CA THR A 359 14.11 26.20 -5.30
C THR A 359 14.06 24.73 -5.66
N LEU A 360 12.96 24.30 -6.30
CA LEU A 360 12.83 22.98 -6.93
C LEU A 360 13.14 23.11 -8.42
N GLN A 361 14.12 22.35 -8.91
CA GLN A 361 14.54 22.35 -10.32
C GLN A 361 14.07 21.06 -10.98
N PHE A 362 13.13 21.16 -11.90
CA PHE A 362 12.48 20.02 -12.55
C PHE A 362 13.06 19.69 -13.90
N LYS A 363 13.04 18.39 -14.22
CA LYS A 363 13.13 17.83 -15.55
C LYS A 363 11.93 16.93 -15.78
N ALA A 364 11.03 17.32 -16.69
CA ALA A 364 9.74 16.69 -16.94
C ALA A 364 9.58 16.24 -18.40
N ASP A 365 8.58 15.38 -18.65
CA ASP A 365 8.22 15.00 -20.02
C ASP A 365 7.40 16.11 -20.68
N LYS A 366 8.07 16.92 -21.50
CA LYS A 366 7.46 18.08 -22.13
C LYS A 366 6.28 17.78 -23.07
N LYS A 367 6.17 16.54 -23.56
CA LYS A 367 5.07 16.16 -24.46
C LYS A 367 3.77 15.89 -23.73
N LEU A 368 3.87 15.49 -22.47
CA LEU A 368 2.74 15.08 -21.64
C LEU A 368 2.38 16.12 -20.60
N LEU A 369 3.30 17.03 -20.22
CA LEU A 369 3.10 18.03 -19.16
C LEU A 369 2.14 19.14 -19.64
N GLU A 370 0.98 19.22 -19.02
CA GLU A 370 -0.09 20.20 -19.32
C GLU A 370 -0.09 21.39 -18.34
N GLY A 371 0.42 21.21 -17.13
CA GLY A 371 0.46 22.27 -16.14
C GLY A 371 1.21 21.87 -14.87
N VAL A 372 1.51 22.88 -14.06
CA VAL A 372 2.17 22.73 -12.76
C VAL A 372 1.53 23.69 -11.77
N ASP A 373 1.16 23.19 -10.61
CA ASP A 373 0.72 24.01 -9.48
C ASP A 373 1.63 23.72 -8.27
N ILE A 374 1.88 24.74 -7.47
CA ILE A 374 2.38 24.57 -6.11
C ILE A 374 1.23 24.78 -5.13
N TRP A 375 1.15 23.94 -4.12
CA TRP A 375 0.20 24.05 -3.03
C TRP A 375 0.94 24.25 -1.72
N GLU A 376 0.55 25.27 -0.94
CA GLU A 376 1.23 25.69 0.26
C GLU A 376 0.23 25.89 1.39
N ALA A 377 0.65 25.51 2.62
CA ALA A 377 -0.08 25.82 3.85
C ALA A 377 0.89 26.37 4.90
N ILE A 378 0.39 27.25 5.75
CA ILE A 378 1.10 27.80 6.92
C ILE A 378 0.44 27.28 8.18
N SER A 379 1.24 26.92 9.17
CA SER A 379 0.81 26.51 10.50
C SER A 379 1.65 27.21 11.57
N GLU A 380 1.06 27.49 12.72
CA GLU A 380 1.78 28.02 13.89
C GLU A 380 2.68 26.95 14.54
N ASN A 381 2.40 25.69 14.29
CA ASN A 381 3.15 24.52 14.76
C ASN A 381 3.40 23.54 13.60
N LYS A 382 3.99 22.37 13.87
CA LYS A 382 4.30 21.38 12.85
C LYS A 382 3.11 20.51 12.43
N ASP A 383 1.91 20.74 12.97
CA ASP A 383 0.70 19.97 12.67
C ASP A 383 -0.11 20.64 11.55
N PHE A 384 -0.13 20.01 10.37
CA PHE A 384 -0.84 20.50 9.18
C PHE A 384 -2.18 19.82 8.94
N ARG A 385 -2.63 18.91 9.81
CA ARG A 385 -3.86 18.12 9.61
C ARG A 385 -5.12 18.95 9.44
N LYS A 386 -5.14 20.18 9.94
CA LYS A 386 -6.28 21.12 9.86
C LYS A 386 -5.99 22.35 9.01
N CYS A 387 -4.83 22.42 8.37
CA CYS A 387 -4.45 23.57 7.54
C CYS A 387 -5.09 23.48 6.16
N GLU A 388 -5.48 24.62 5.61
CA GLU A 388 -5.91 24.74 4.22
C GLU A 388 -4.70 25.02 3.34
N PHE A 389 -4.44 24.16 2.37
CA PHE A 389 -3.45 24.39 1.34
C PHE A 389 -4.03 25.24 0.22
N LYS A 390 -3.29 26.24 -0.23
CA LYS A 390 -3.69 27.16 -1.30
C LYS A 390 -2.85 26.95 -2.55
N PRO A 391 -3.47 26.86 -3.72
CA PRO A 391 -2.76 26.64 -4.98
C PRO A 391 -2.20 27.95 -5.53
N THR A 392 -1.02 27.88 -6.11
CA THR A 392 -0.46 28.86 -7.02
C THR A 392 -0.07 28.17 -8.31
N LYS A 393 -0.67 28.62 -9.43
CA LYS A 393 -0.32 28.10 -10.74
C LYS A 393 1.04 28.61 -11.18
N ILE A 394 1.88 27.75 -11.72
CA ILE A 394 3.17 28.11 -12.31
C ILE A 394 2.98 28.32 -13.80
N ASP A 395 2.99 29.58 -14.24
CA ASP A 395 2.77 29.96 -15.62
C ASP A 395 3.97 29.63 -16.53
N GLY A 396 3.70 29.41 -17.82
CA GLY A 396 4.71 29.23 -18.86
C GLY A 396 5.47 27.89 -18.80
N VAL A 397 5.06 26.93 -17.95
CA VAL A 397 5.76 25.65 -17.80
C VAL A 397 5.11 24.48 -18.55
N ALA A 398 3.88 24.64 -19.02
CA ALA A 398 3.25 23.63 -19.90
C ALA A 398 4.16 23.34 -21.10
N HIS A 399 4.30 22.05 -21.41
CA HIS A 399 5.20 21.56 -22.47
C HIS A 399 6.69 21.93 -22.29
N SER A 400 7.10 22.29 -21.08
CA SER A 400 8.51 22.56 -20.74
C SER A 400 9.24 21.30 -20.32
N LYS A 401 10.49 21.15 -20.79
CA LYS A 401 11.36 20.04 -20.36
C LYS A 401 12.05 20.34 -19.04
N ARG A 402 12.35 21.61 -18.79
CA ARG A 402 13.03 22.08 -17.56
C ARG A 402 12.41 23.38 -17.08
N PHE A 403 12.13 23.45 -15.82
CA PHE A 403 11.61 24.64 -15.15
C PHE A 403 12.02 24.66 -13.69
N LYS A 404 11.76 25.79 -13.02
CA LYS A 404 12.02 25.96 -11.60
C LYS A 404 10.73 26.42 -10.91
N VAL A 405 10.57 26.00 -9.68
CA VAL A 405 9.53 26.47 -8.75
C VAL A 405 10.24 27.01 -7.54
N GLY A 406 10.04 28.31 -7.23
CA GLY A 406 10.54 28.96 -6.04
C GLY A 406 9.52 28.89 -4.92
N VAL A 407 9.99 28.77 -3.69
CA VAL A 407 9.20 28.76 -2.46
C VAL A 407 9.87 29.64 -1.43
N ASP A 408 9.18 30.66 -0.97
CA ASP A 408 9.70 31.53 0.09
C ASP A 408 9.55 30.85 1.45
N TYR A 409 10.49 31.08 2.36
CA TYR A 409 10.35 30.68 3.75
C TYR A 409 9.14 31.39 4.40
N PRO A 410 8.47 30.77 5.37
CA PRO A 410 7.43 31.46 6.13
C PRO A 410 8.05 32.59 6.98
N GLN A 411 7.32 33.69 7.16
CA GLN A 411 7.79 34.77 8.03
C GLN A 411 7.79 34.34 9.51
N SER A 412 6.95 33.41 9.89
CA SER A 412 6.86 32.80 11.21
C SER A 412 6.12 31.45 11.12
N GLY A 413 6.29 30.60 12.14
CA GLY A 413 5.69 29.28 12.17
C GLY A 413 6.32 28.34 11.15
N TYR A 414 5.49 27.51 10.54
CA TYR A 414 5.92 26.42 9.65
C TYR A 414 5.13 26.46 8.35
N LYS A 415 5.79 26.10 7.25
CA LYS A 415 5.18 25.94 5.94
C LYS A 415 5.26 24.48 5.51
N ALA A 416 4.16 23.96 4.95
CA ALA A 416 4.18 22.73 4.17
C ALA A 416 3.86 23.05 2.71
N PHE A 417 4.53 22.39 1.76
CA PHE A 417 4.29 22.58 0.34
C PHE A 417 4.52 21.32 -0.49
N VAL A 418 3.79 21.24 -1.61
CA VAL A 418 3.90 20.18 -2.59
C VAL A 418 3.74 20.74 -4.00
N VAL A 419 4.52 20.25 -4.96
CA VAL A 419 4.38 20.62 -6.37
C VAL A 419 3.66 19.50 -7.11
N ILE A 420 2.57 19.86 -7.79
CA ILE A 420 1.75 18.95 -8.59
C ILE A 420 2.06 19.18 -10.08
N LEU A 421 2.49 18.13 -10.76
CA LEU A 421 2.65 18.11 -12.20
C LEU A 421 1.43 17.41 -12.81
N LYS A 422 0.70 18.13 -13.66
CA LYS A 422 -0.48 17.64 -14.38
C LYS A 422 -0.05 17.09 -15.72
N TYR A 423 -0.15 15.78 -15.88
CA TYR A 423 0.18 15.11 -17.14
C TYR A 423 -1.08 14.70 -17.89
N ARG A 424 -1.01 14.71 -19.24
CA ARG A 424 -2.10 14.22 -20.09
C ARG A 424 -2.43 12.76 -19.75
N HIS A 425 -3.71 12.48 -19.55
CA HIS A 425 -4.16 11.14 -19.23
C HIS A 425 -4.01 10.21 -20.45
N PRO A 426 -3.42 9.00 -20.29
CA PRO A 426 -3.09 8.14 -21.42
C PRO A 426 -4.31 7.48 -22.09
N SER A 427 -5.41 7.27 -21.35
CA SER A 427 -6.63 6.61 -21.84
C SER A 427 -7.88 7.50 -21.89
N LYS A 428 -7.84 8.70 -21.28
CA LYS A 428 -8.98 9.64 -21.24
C LYS A 428 -8.66 10.90 -22.05
N PRO A 429 -9.30 11.10 -23.23
CA PRO A 429 -9.13 12.34 -23.98
C PRO A 429 -9.48 13.58 -23.13
N ASN A 430 -8.68 14.63 -23.24
CA ASN A 430 -8.86 15.91 -22.54
C ASN A 430 -8.84 15.86 -21.01
N ALA A 431 -8.39 14.76 -20.41
CA ALA A 431 -8.17 14.64 -18.98
C ALA A 431 -6.68 14.73 -18.63
N THR A 432 -6.40 15.11 -17.41
CA THR A 432 -5.06 15.04 -16.81
C THR A 432 -5.07 14.13 -15.59
N TYR A 433 -3.89 13.68 -15.19
CA TYR A 433 -3.65 13.00 -13.94
C TYR A 433 -2.43 13.61 -13.24
N ASN A 434 -2.34 13.42 -11.93
CA ASN A 434 -1.36 14.09 -11.10
C ASN A 434 -0.21 13.17 -10.73
N ILE A 435 1.01 13.67 -10.87
CA ILE A 435 2.19 13.18 -10.17
C ILE A 435 2.73 14.34 -9.35
N THR A 436 3.12 14.08 -8.11
CA THR A 436 3.53 15.13 -7.19
C THR A 436 4.96 14.94 -6.72
N THR A 437 5.59 15.98 -6.21
CA THR A 437 6.72 15.81 -5.30
C THR A 437 6.24 15.13 -4.02
N ARG A 438 7.16 14.66 -3.16
CA ARG A 438 6.77 14.45 -1.77
C ARG A 438 6.37 15.78 -1.13
N MET A 439 5.67 15.74 0.00
CA MET A 439 5.42 16.93 0.79
C MET A 439 6.73 17.37 1.46
N TYR A 440 6.95 18.67 1.50
CA TYR A 440 8.06 19.33 2.16
C TYR A 440 7.56 20.20 3.30
N THR A 441 8.35 20.32 4.35
CA THR A 441 8.10 21.24 5.46
C THR A 441 9.32 22.09 5.71
N ALA A 442 9.11 23.35 6.11
CA ALA A 442 10.17 24.32 6.42
C ALA A 442 9.73 25.26 7.56
N ASP A 443 10.67 25.84 8.27
CA ASP A 443 10.42 27.02 9.11
C ASP A 443 11.03 28.29 8.48
N SER A 444 11.25 29.35 9.25
CA SER A 444 11.78 30.61 8.75
C SER A 444 13.24 30.54 8.29
N ASP A 445 13.96 29.50 8.66
CA ASP A 445 15.41 29.43 8.52
C ASP A 445 15.88 28.24 7.69
N GLU A 446 15.13 27.11 7.69
CA GLU A 446 15.56 25.87 7.05
C GLU A 446 14.42 25.01 6.48
N LEU A 447 14.76 24.22 5.49
CA LEU A 447 13.93 23.13 4.93
C LEU A 447 14.20 21.83 5.69
N PHE A 448 13.15 21.17 6.15
CA PHE A 448 13.27 19.86 6.82
C PHE A 448 13.32 18.71 5.80
N ASP A 449 14.37 18.71 4.96
CA ASP A 449 14.52 17.74 3.86
C ASP A 449 15.07 16.39 4.31
N GLU A 450 15.87 16.36 5.35
CA GLU A 450 16.51 15.15 5.84
C GLU A 450 15.54 14.25 6.60
N ALA A 451 15.79 12.93 6.53
CA ALA A 451 15.07 11.95 7.32
C ALA A 451 15.25 12.24 8.83
N PHE A 452 14.20 12.06 9.59
CA PHE A 452 14.23 12.23 11.03
C PHE A 452 15.22 11.25 11.68
N VAL A 453 16.20 11.77 12.39
CA VAL A 453 17.13 10.96 13.17
C VAL A 453 16.52 10.69 14.52
N SER A 454 15.95 9.51 14.69
CA SER A 454 15.58 9.02 16.02
C SER A 454 16.86 8.88 16.86
N THR A 455 16.85 9.41 18.08
CA THR A 455 17.95 9.20 19.05
C THR A 455 18.13 7.73 19.44
N LEU A 456 17.24 6.86 18.95
CA LEU A 456 17.24 5.42 19.16
C LEU A 456 18.05 4.78 18.03
N GLN A 457 19.34 4.54 18.28
CA GLN A 457 20.24 3.89 17.33
C GLN A 457 19.72 2.50 16.95
N SER A 458 19.76 2.20 15.65
CA SER A 458 19.58 0.83 15.15
C SER A 458 20.60 -0.09 15.83
N PRO A 459 20.20 -1.28 16.33
CA PRO A 459 21.17 -2.28 16.78
C PRO A 459 21.98 -2.91 15.64
N GLU A 460 21.70 -2.55 14.39
CA GLU A 460 22.46 -3.00 13.22
C GLU A 460 23.45 -1.89 12.78
N LYS A 461 24.68 -1.98 13.26
CA LYS A 461 25.90 -1.57 12.57
C LYS A 461 26.74 -2.78 12.30
#